data_43df6da40eaf3e4ccbc9d69f06891105
#
_entry.id   43df6da40eaf3e4ccbc9d69f06891105
#
_cell.length_a   1.000
_cell.length_b   1.000
_cell.length_c   1.000
_cell.angle_alpha   90.00
_cell.angle_beta   90.00
_cell.angle_gamma   90.00
#
_symmetry.space_group_name_H-M   'P 1'
#
loop_
_entity.id
_entity.type
_entity.pdbx_description
1 polymer ?
#
loop_
_entity_poly.entity_id
_entity_poly.type
_entity_poly.pdbx_seq_one_letter_code
_entity_poly.pdbx_strand_id
1 'polypeptide(L)'
;MTASVSPHEHALPPPARRRRRINWIAYILVSPYLIYNLVFWVYPFVWGLIIAFQEWNIVSPEKKWVGLGNFQQVVTNPQFWNALWVTFKFWIVFLPAVTAASLILAMMLQRVSHFRGFYITAYLASYTMAGVAYSVVFMLLLAGNGLINTWIWKLFHVRVPWFTDPRLAMISIAMVVVWKFVGYYGLIFLAGLNAIPRELYDAAAVDGANAWQRFRYITIPLLNPSFTVVFVFATILSYGIFTEPYLITGGGPLGSTQTFMLLIYQKTFENLEAGLGSAMAISMAALSFASTGVVRRLIEREVAL
;
A
#
# COMPACT_ATOMS: atom_id res chain seq x y z
N MET A 1 -11.50 -83.47 12.00
CA MET A 1 -12.63 -82.56 11.78
C MET A 1 -12.14 -81.16 12.14
N THR A 2 -11.71 -80.43 11.17
CA THR A 2 -11.23 -78.99 11.30
C THR A 2 -12.26 -78.10 10.64
N ALA A 3 -13.02 -77.35 11.44
CA ALA A 3 -14.02 -76.41 10.99
C ALA A 3 -13.29 -75.10 10.56
N SER A 4 -13.38 -74.74 9.29
CA SER A 4 -12.92 -73.48 8.73
C SER A 4 -13.90 -72.38 9.07
N VAL A 5 -13.51 -71.41 9.86
CA VAL A 5 -14.27 -70.18 10.12
C VAL A 5 -13.90 -69.20 9.01
N SER A 6 -14.87 -68.87 8.17
CA SER A 6 -14.75 -67.80 7.16
C SER A 6 -14.88 -66.43 7.84
N PRO A 7 -13.98 -65.45 7.59
CA PRO A 7 -14.17 -64.09 8.08
C PRO A 7 -15.23 -63.37 7.20
N HIS A 8 -16.35 -63.07 7.78
CA HIS A 8 -17.32 -62.13 7.17
C HIS A 8 -16.70 -60.72 7.26
N GLU A 9 -16.23 -60.23 6.12
CA GLU A 9 -15.78 -58.86 5.92
C GLU A 9 -16.99 -57.95 5.96
N HIS A 10 -17.25 -57.31 7.08
CA HIS A 10 -18.30 -56.27 7.19
C HIS A 10 -17.85 -55.04 6.40
N ALA A 11 -18.23 -54.97 5.12
CA ALA A 11 -18.08 -53.78 4.32
C ALA A 11 -18.88 -52.64 4.97
N LEU A 12 -18.18 -51.60 5.39
CA LEU A 12 -18.80 -50.38 5.91
C LEU A 12 -19.69 -49.75 4.82
N PRO A 13 -20.91 -49.33 5.15
CA PRO A 13 -21.80 -48.70 4.17
C PRO A 13 -21.16 -47.44 3.62
N PRO A 14 -21.29 -47.13 2.30
CA PRO A 14 -20.73 -45.97 1.69
C PRO A 14 -21.21 -44.69 2.41
N PRO A 15 -20.34 -43.67 2.58
CA PRO A 15 -20.72 -42.46 3.28
C PRO A 15 -21.93 -41.81 2.59
N ALA A 16 -23.00 -41.62 3.33
CA ALA A 16 -24.23 -41.01 2.85
C ALA A 16 -23.89 -39.60 2.26
N ARG A 17 -24.10 -39.39 0.97
CA ARG A 17 -24.02 -38.10 0.31
C ARG A 17 -24.92 -37.11 1.04
N ARG A 18 -24.34 -36.32 2.00
CA ARG A 18 -25.02 -35.20 2.64
C ARG A 18 -25.43 -34.22 1.54
N ARG A 19 -26.70 -34.20 1.13
CA ARG A 19 -27.26 -33.12 0.31
C ARG A 19 -26.99 -31.82 1.05
N ARG A 20 -26.10 -30.95 0.50
CA ARG A 20 -25.86 -29.60 1.02
C ARG A 20 -27.19 -28.85 0.97
N ARG A 21 -27.88 -28.76 2.08
CA ARG A 21 -29.05 -27.88 2.21
C ARG A 21 -28.52 -26.45 2.08
N ILE A 22 -29.00 -25.72 1.06
CA ILE A 22 -28.71 -24.32 0.86
C ILE A 22 -29.25 -23.58 2.09
N ASN A 23 -28.37 -22.98 2.84
CA ASN A 23 -28.75 -22.22 4.04
C ASN A 23 -29.16 -20.79 3.63
N TRP A 24 -30.43 -20.61 3.28
CA TRP A 24 -30.98 -19.32 2.84
C TRP A 24 -30.77 -18.19 3.85
N ILE A 25 -30.70 -18.50 5.13
CA ILE A 25 -30.46 -17.53 6.20
C ILE A 25 -29.06 -16.87 6.02
N ALA A 26 -28.06 -17.65 5.65
CA ALA A 26 -26.73 -17.11 5.38
C ALA A 26 -26.73 -16.12 4.21
N TYR A 27 -27.47 -16.42 3.14
CA TYR A 27 -27.58 -15.49 1.99
C TYR A 27 -28.35 -14.21 2.35
N ILE A 28 -29.42 -14.30 3.14
CA ILE A 28 -30.16 -13.13 3.63
C ILE A 28 -29.28 -12.26 4.52
N LEU A 29 -28.47 -12.83 5.41
CA LEU A 29 -27.58 -12.08 6.28
C LEU A 29 -26.44 -11.38 5.51
N VAL A 30 -25.95 -11.97 4.44
CA VAL A 30 -24.85 -11.39 3.62
C VAL A 30 -25.39 -10.44 2.54
N SER A 31 -26.67 -10.56 2.16
CA SER A 31 -27.27 -9.78 1.06
C SER A 31 -27.16 -8.27 1.21
N PRO A 32 -27.33 -7.62 2.39
CA PRO A 32 -27.16 -6.16 2.50
C PRO A 32 -25.76 -5.70 2.13
N TYR A 33 -24.73 -6.45 2.55
CA TYR A 33 -23.35 -6.17 2.20
C TYR A 33 -23.09 -6.37 0.70
N LEU A 34 -23.62 -7.44 0.10
CA LEU A 34 -23.46 -7.70 -1.33
C LEU A 34 -24.15 -6.63 -2.18
N ILE A 35 -25.37 -6.20 -1.81
CA ILE A 35 -26.09 -5.13 -2.49
C ILE A 35 -25.31 -3.82 -2.40
N TYR A 36 -24.81 -3.48 -1.21
CA TYR A 36 -23.96 -2.29 -1.03
C TYR A 36 -22.75 -2.32 -1.95
N ASN A 37 -22.02 -3.46 -1.98
CA ASN A 37 -20.84 -3.58 -2.85
C ASN A 37 -21.20 -3.49 -4.34
N LEU A 38 -22.30 -4.12 -4.76
CA LEU A 38 -22.77 -4.06 -6.15
C LEU A 38 -23.06 -2.61 -6.58
N VAL A 39 -23.77 -1.86 -5.75
CA VAL A 39 -24.21 -0.49 -6.08
C VAL A 39 -23.06 0.51 -5.98
N PHE A 40 -22.21 0.43 -4.95
CA PHE A 40 -21.24 1.47 -4.66
C PHE A 40 -19.81 1.16 -5.13
N TRP A 41 -19.49 -0.11 -5.46
CA TRP A 41 -18.18 -0.50 -5.95
C TRP A 41 -18.22 -1.08 -7.36
N VAL A 42 -19.04 -2.12 -7.58
CA VAL A 42 -19.06 -2.83 -8.87
C VAL A 42 -19.66 -1.95 -9.96
N TYR A 43 -20.80 -1.32 -9.70
CA TYR A 43 -21.47 -0.47 -10.69
C TYR A 43 -20.59 0.74 -11.12
N PRO A 44 -20.02 1.58 -10.21
CA PRO A 44 -19.14 2.67 -10.63
C PRO A 44 -17.86 2.18 -11.33
N PHE A 45 -17.31 1.04 -10.91
CA PHE A 45 -16.15 0.43 -11.57
C PHE A 45 -16.47 0.04 -13.03
N VAL A 46 -17.55 -0.70 -13.25
CA VAL A 46 -17.98 -1.08 -14.60
C VAL A 46 -18.32 0.14 -15.44
N TRP A 47 -18.96 1.13 -14.83
CA TRP A 47 -19.26 2.40 -15.52
C TRP A 47 -17.99 3.14 -15.91
N GLY A 48 -17.00 3.23 -15.03
CA GLY A 48 -15.68 3.79 -15.32
C GLY A 48 -14.97 3.06 -16.47
N LEU A 49 -15.08 1.71 -16.52
CA LEU A 49 -14.57 0.94 -17.65
C LEU A 49 -15.23 1.33 -18.97
N ILE A 50 -16.55 1.49 -18.98
CA ILE A 50 -17.29 1.90 -20.20
C ILE A 50 -16.89 3.30 -20.63
N ILE A 51 -16.78 4.26 -19.71
CA ILE A 51 -16.39 5.64 -19.99
C ILE A 51 -14.99 5.72 -20.61
N ALA A 52 -14.07 4.86 -20.24
CA ALA A 52 -12.72 4.86 -20.80
C ALA A 52 -12.66 4.65 -22.31
N PHE A 53 -13.70 4.04 -22.91
CA PHE A 53 -13.83 3.85 -24.35
C PHE A 53 -14.65 4.95 -25.06
N GLN A 54 -15.07 5.97 -24.29
CA GLN A 54 -15.88 7.07 -24.79
C GLN A 54 -15.11 8.40 -24.70
N GLU A 55 -15.21 9.22 -25.71
CA GLU A 55 -14.87 10.64 -25.62
C GLU A 55 -16.03 11.34 -24.91
N TRP A 56 -15.83 11.66 -23.64
CA TRP A 56 -16.85 12.30 -22.82
C TRP A 56 -16.24 13.39 -21.94
N ASN A 57 -16.80 14.58 -22.11
CA ASN A 57 -16.57 15.70 -21.22
C ASN A 57 -17.75 15.77 -20.22
N ILE A 58 -17.47 15.95 -18.93
CA ILE A 58 -18.48 15.89 -17.85
C ILE A 58 -19.62 16.91 -18.09
N VAL A 59 -19.33 18.05 -18.70
CA VAL A 59 -20.33 19.12 -18.95
C VAL A 59 -21.15 18.85 -20.22
N SER A 60 -20.64 18.02 -21.14
CA SER A 60 -21.35 17.70 -22.39
C SER A 60 -22.28 16.51 -22.21
N PRO A 61 -23.54 16.59 -22.68
CA PRO A 61 -24.43 15.44 -22.69
C PRO A 61 -24.01 14.37 -23.72
N GLU A 62 -23.20 14.75 -24.71
CA GLU A 62 -22.78 13.88 -25.80
C GLU A 62 -21.66 12.95 -25.34
N LYS A 63 -21.84 11.65 -25.62
CA LYS A 63 -20.85 10.59 -25.36
C LYS A 63 -20.56 9.89 -26.68
N LYS A 64 -19.39 10.15 -27.25
CA LYS A 64 -18.99 9.53 -28.51
C LYS A 64 -18.12 8.29 -28.20
N TRP A 65 -18.47 7.16 -28.79
CA TRP A 65 -17.65 5.96 -28.70
C TRP A 65 -16.39 6.08 -29.55
N VAL A 66 -15.21 6.04 -28.93
CA VAL A 66 -13.90 6.18 -29.60
C VAL A 66 -13.02 4.92 -29.51
N GLY A 67 -13.57 3.84 -28.94
CA GLY A 67 -12.83 2.59 -28.77
C GLY A 67 -11.54 2.81 -27.97
N LEU A 68 -10.40 2.44 -28.51
CA LEU A 68 -9.08 2.58 -27.87
C LEU A 68 -8.46 3.98 -28.02
N GLY A 69 -9.15 4.96 -28.60
CA GLY A 69 -8.61 6.30 -28.86
C GLY A 69 -8.06 6.99 -27.61
N ASN A 70 -8.77 6.90 -26.47
CA ASN A 70 -8.29 7.44 -25.18
C ASN A 70 -7.01 6.75 -24.72
N PHE A 71 -6.90 5.43 -24.84
CA PHE A 71 -5.69 4.69 -24.46
C PHE A 71 -4.49 5.06 -25.36
N GLN A 72 -4.72 5.26 -26.66
CA GLN A 72 -3.70 5.76 -27.55
C GLN A 72 -3.24 7.16 -27.13
N GLN A 73 -4.17 8.05 -26.80
CA GLN A 73 -3.86 9.38 -26.30
C GLN A 73 -3.09 9.33 -24.97
N VAL A 74 -3.43 8.43 -24.05
CA VAL A 74 -2.69 8.20 -22.79
C VAL A 74 -1.23 7.86 -23.08
N VAL A 75 -0.97 6.88 -23.94
CA VAL A 75 0.41 6.40 -24.21
C VAL A 75 1.25 7.44 -24.96
N THR A 76 0.63 8.29 -25.80
CA THR A 76 1.32 9.35 -26.54
C THR A 76 1.52 10.63 -25.73
N ASN A 77 0.86 10.77 -24.58
CA ASN A 77 0.93 11.98 -23.76
C ASN A 77 2.23 12.04 -22.91
N PRO A 78 3.11 13.04 -23.10
CA PRO A 78 4.32 13.17 -22.29
C PRO A 78 4.05 13.35 -20.80
N GLN A 79 2.92 13.99 -20.42
CA GLN A 79 2.54 14.18 -19.02
C GLN A 79 2.28 12.84 -18.32
N PHE A 80 1.74 11.85 -19.03
CA PHE A 80 1.53 10.49 -18.53
C PHE A 80 2.85 9.86 -18.11
N TRP A 81 3.87 9.89 -18.96
CA TRP A 81 5.18 9.31 -18.68
C TRP A 81 5.91 10.04 -17.56
N ASN A 82 5.78 11.37 -17.50
CA ASN A 82 6.33 12.13 -16.39
C ASN A 82 5.66 11.72 -15.07
N ALA A 83 4.33 11.65 -15.02
CA ALA A 83 3.59 11.27 -13.82
C ALA A 83 3.90 9.83 -13.38
N LEU A 84 4.05 8.91 -14.33
CA LEU A 84 4.50 7.54 -14.06
C LEU A 84 5.91 7.52 -13.44
N TRP A 85 6.85 8.29 -14.03
CA TRP A 85 8.21 8.41 -13.51
C TRP A 85 8.26 9.04 -12.12
N VAL A 86 7.47 10.07 -11.88
CA VAL A 86 7.37 10.74 -10.56
C VAL A 86 6.80 9.79 -9.51
N THR A 87 5.75 9.02 -9.86
CA THR A 87 5.17 7.99 -8.98
C THR A 87 6.20 6.89 -8.68
N PHE A 88 6.97 6.47 -9.67
CA PHE A 88 8.04 5.48 -9.49
C PHE A 88 9.18 6.00 -8.61
N LYS A 89 9.58 7.27 -8.77
CA LYS A 89 10.56 7.93 -7.85
C LYS A 89 10.05 7.92 -6.42
N PHE A 90 8.77 8.27 -6.22
CA PHE A 90 8.17 8.21 -4.89
C PHE A 90 8.26 6.79 -4.32
N TRP A 91 7.85 5.78 -5.09
CA TRP A 91 7.89 4.39 -4.68
C TRP A 91 9.29 3.91 -4.28
N ILE A 92 10.32 4.23 -5.09
CA ILE A 92 11.73 3.88 -4.80
C ILE A 92 12.23 4.52 -3.50
N VAL A 93 11.81 5.74 -3.18
CA VAL A 93 12.22 6.43 -1.95
C VAL A 93 11.38 5.96 -0.76
N PHE A 94 10.07 5.91 -0.92
CA PHE A 94 9.12 5.60 0.14
C PHE A 94 9.22 4.16 0.64
N LEU A 95 9.24 3.17 -0.27
CA LEU A 95 9.21 1.76 0.09
C LEU A 95 10.37 1.33 0.99
N PRO A 96 11.64 1.57 0.63
CA PRO A 96 12.76 1.21 1.51
C PRO A 96 12.77 2.04 2.80
N ALA A 97 12.45 3.32 2.73
CA ALA A 97 12.46 4.20 3.89
C ALA A 97 11.39 3.79 4.92
N VAL A 98 10.14 3.56 4.49
CA VAL A 98 9.07 3.13 5.39
C VAL A 98 9.33 1.74 5.95
N THR A 99 9.86 0.82 5.14
CA THR A 99 10.20 -0.53 5.59
C THR A 99 11.29 -0.51 6.66
N ALA A 100 12.39 0.20 6.41
CA ALA A 100 13.49 0.31 7.37
C ALA A 100 13.04 0.99 8.67
N ALA A 101 12.35 2.13 8.57
CA ALA A 101 11.86 2.88 9.73
C ALA A 101 10.88 2.04 10.56
N SER A 102 9.95 1.35 9.90
CA SER A 102 8.94 0.50 10.55
C SER A 102 9.55 -0.74 11.23
N LEU A 103 10.54 -1.37 10.59
CA LEU A 103 11.24 -2.51 11.19
C LEU A 103 12.05 -2.06 12.41
N ILE A 104 12.78 -0.94 12.32
CA ILE A 104 13.51 -0.37 13.47
C ILE A 104 12.53 -0.06 14.60
N LEU A 105 11.41 0.61 14.31
CA LEU A 105 10.38 0.90 15.31
C LEU A 105 9.85 -0.37 15.97
N ALA A 106 9.54 -1.42 15.18
CA ALA A 106 9.05 -2.69 15.70
C ALA A 106 10.06 -3.35 16.63
N MET A 107 11.36 -3.37 16.25
CA MET A 107 12.43 -3.91 17.09
C MET A 107 12.61 -3.10 18.38
N MET A 108 12.45 -1.78 18.33
CA MET A 108 12.47 -0.94 19.55
C MET A 108 11.27 -1.27 20.44
N LEU A 109 10.06 -1.35 19.90
CA LEU A 109 8.84 -1.67 20.64
C LEU A 109 8.85 -3.09 21.23
N GLN A 110 9.52 -4.05 20.59
CA GLN A 110 9.68 -5.40 21.11
C GLN A 110 10.48 -5.41 22.44
N ARG A 111 11.44 -4.49 22.60
CA ARG A 111 12.27 -4.39 23.81
C ARG A 111 11.61 -3.62 24.95
N VAL A 112 10.56 -2.86 24.67
CA VAL A 112 9.86 -2.08 25.69
C VAL A 112 8.97 -3.00 26.52
N SER A 113 9.21 -3.06 27.84
CA SER A 113 8.41 -3.82 28.80
C SER A 113 7.30 -2.98 29.46
N HIS A 114 7.60 -1.71 29.77
CA HIS A 114 6.67 -0.80 30.46
C HIS A 114 6.03 0.16 29.47
N PHE A 115 4.74 0.47 29.67
CA PHE A 115 3.97 1.41 28.82
C PHE A 115 3.93 1.06 27.32
N ARG A 116 4.16 -0.20 26.95
CA ARG A 116 4.17 -0.66 25.55
C ARG A 116 2.89 -0.26 24.80
N GLY A 117 1.73 -0.39 25.45
CA GLY A 117 0.44 0.03 24.86
C GLY A 117 0.38 1.50 24.52
N PHE A 118 0.92 2.37 25.39
CA PHE A 118 1.00 3.81 25.14
C PHE A 118 1.84 4.11 23.91
N TYR A 119 3.03 3.53 23.79
CA TYR A 119 3.88 3.75 22.60
C TYR A 119 3.21 3.27 21.32
N ILE A 120 2.59 2.09 21.33
CA ILE A 120 1.84 1.57 20.17
C ILE A 120 0.74 2.56 19.76
N THR A 121 -0.06 3.04 20.71
CA THR A 121 -1.14 4.00 20.46
C THR A 121 -0.59 5.33 19.92
N ALA A 122 0.50 5.84 20.50
CA ALA A 122 1.13 7.07 20.04
C ALA A 122 1.62 6.99 18.57
N TYR A 123 2.24 5.88 18.19
CA TYR A 123 2.67 5.67 16.80
C TYR A 123 1.51 5.43 15.84
N LEU A 124 0.44 4.76 16.28
CA LEU A 124 -0.76 4.61 15.48
C LEU A 124 -1.54 5.91 15.29
N ALA A 125 -1.44 6.85 16.24
CA ALA A 125 -2.11 8.14 16.15
C ALA A 125 -1.73 8.90 14.85
N SER A 126 -0.47 8.80 14.40
CA SER A 126 -0.06 9.40 13.13
C SER A 126 -0.82 8.84 11.93
N TYR A 127 -1.07 7.54 11.90
CA TYR A 127 -1.81 6.87 10.83
C TYR A 127 -3.29 7.28 10.81
N THR A 128 -3.92 7.51 11.98
CA THR A 128 -5.33 7.86 12.09
C THR A 128 -5.63 9.32 11.72
N MET A 129 -4.61 10.17 11.60
CA MET A 129 -4.79 11.57 11.20
C MET A 129 -5.32 11.68 9.78
N ALA A 130 -6.28 12.59 9.58
CA ALA A 130 -6.79 12.89 8.25
C ALA A 130 -5.67 13.39 7.32
N GLY A 131 -5.66 12.90 6.07
CA GLY A 131 -4.64 13.25 5.08
C GLY A 131 -4.42 14.75 4.91
N VAL A 132 -5.52 15.50 4.86
CA VAL A 132 -5.49 16.96 4.75
C VAL A 132 -4.81 17.61 5.96
N ALA A 133 -5.19 17.20 7.18
CA ALA A 133 -4.73 17.84 8.40
C ALA A 133 -3.20 17.73 8.56
N TYR A 134 -2.64 16.52 8.45
CA TYR A 134 -1.20 16.38 8.60
C TYR A 134 -0.41 16.98 7.43
N SER A 135 -0.96 16.95 6.20
CA SER A 135 -0.30 17.59 5.04
C SER A 135 -0.13 19.09 5.26
N VAL A 136 -1.17 19.78 5.75
CA VAL A 136 -1.10 21.22 6.08
C VAL A 136 -0.11 21.48 7.22
N VAL A 137 -0.11 20.64 8.26
CA VAL A 137 0.86 20.78 9.38
C VAL A 137 2.29 20.66 8.86
N PHE A 138 2.60 19.64 8.07
CA PHE A 138 3.96 19.49 7.53
C PHE A 138 4.33 20.56 6.51
N MET A 139 3.37 21.03 5.71
CA MET A 139 3.59 22.16 4.80
C MET A 139 4.04 23.41 5.59
N LEU A 140 3.40 23.70 6.73
CA LEU A 140 3.78 24.82 7.59
C LEU A 140 5.12 24.60 8.32
N LEU A 141 5.35 23.39 8.85
CA LEU A 141 6.59 23.06 9.57
C LEU A 141 7.83 23.13 8.68
N LEU A 142 7.70 22.68 7.42
CA LEU A 142 8.78 22.61 6.44
C LEU A 142 8.82 23.84 5.50
N ALA A 143 7.91 24.80 5.66
CA ALA A 143 7.94 26.05 4.91
C ALA A 143 9.29 26.78 5.07
N GLY A 144 9.63 27.67 4.12
CA GLY A 144 10.90 28.45 4.17
C GLY A 144 11.12 29.22 5.48
N ASN A 145 10.05 29.70 6.10
CA ASN A 145 10.02 30.34 7.43
C ASN A 145 9.42 29.44 8.51
N GLY A 146 9.21 28.16 8.20
CA GLY A 146 8.64 27.19 9.15
C GLY A 146 9.58 26.86 10.30
N LEU A 147 9.03 26.18 11.32
CA LEU A 147 9.74 25.86 12.55
C LEU A 147 11.03 25.07 12.26
N ILE A 148 10.98 24.05 11.41
CA ILE A 148 12.12 23.19 11.08
C ILE A 148 13.22 24.00 10.39
N ASN A 149 12.89 24.79 9.37
CA ASN A 149 13.85 25.65 8.70
C ASN A 149 14.44 26.74 9.61
N THR A 150 13.66 27.25 10.56
CA THR A 150 14.15 28.20 11.55
C THR A 150 15.21 27.56 12.46
N TRP A 151 15.01 26.31 12.91
CA TRP A 151 15.99 25.57 13.69
C TRP A 151 17.25 25.23 12.87
N ILE A 152 17.07 24.76 11.62
CA ILE A 152 18.19 24.47 10.72
C ILE A 152 19.03 25.74 10.47
N TRP A 153 18.35 26.87 10.24
CA TRP A 153 19.05 28.15 10.03
C TRP A 153 19.84 28.62 11.27
N LYS A 154 19.28 28.44 12.47
CA LYS A 154 19.97 28.77 13.72
C LYS A 154 21.24 27.95 13.95
N LEU A 155 21.24 26.66 13.53
CA LEU A 155 22.34 25.74 13.74
C LEU A 155 23.37 25.77 12.62
N PHE A 156 22.92 25.87 11.37
CA PHE A 156 23.75 25.67 10.19
C PHE A 156 23.77 26.86 9.23
N HIS A 157 22.99 27.92 9.48
CA HIS A 157 22.83 29.09 8.63
C HIS A 157 22.37 28.75 7.20
N VAL A 158 21.63 27.64 7.01
CA VAL A 158 21.09 27.17 5.74
C VAL A 158 19.57 27.06 5.85
N ARG A 159 18.87 27.44 4.79
CA ARG A 159 17.44 27.16 4.64
C ARG A 159 17.28 26.11 3.55
N VAL A 160 16.58 25.04 3.89
CA VAL A 160 16.34 23.92 2.97
C VAL A 160 15.07 24.19 2.18
N PRO A 161 15.10 24.19 0.84
CA PRO A 161 13.94 24.43 0.00
C PRO A 161 13.13 23.12 -0.18
N TRP A 162 12.55 22.60 0.92
CA TRP A 162 11.91 21.29 0.98
C TRP A 162 10.91 21.02 -0.14
N PHE A 163 10.07 22.00 -0.47
CA PHE A 163 8.99 21.82 -1.43
C PHE A 163 9.14 22.69 -2.69
N THR A 164 10.15 23.57 -2.72
CA THR A 164 10.37 24.51 -3.82
C THR A 164 11.52 24.10 -4.73
N ASP A 165 12.36 23.15 -4.33
CA ASP A 165 13.38 22.53 -5.18
C ASP A 165 12.82 21.26 -5.84
N PRO A 166 12.83 21.14 -7.19
CA PRO A 166 12.34 19.96 -7.90
C PRO A 166 13.02 18.65 -7.49
N ARG A 167 14.25 18.70 -6.98
CA ARG A 167 15.02 17.51 -6.56
C ARG A 167 14.59 17.03 -5.18
N LEU A 168 14.21 17.98 -4.31
CA LEU A 168 13.87 17.69 -2.92
C LEU A 168 12.37 17.46 -2.69
N ALA A 169 11.52 18.10 -3.49
CA ALA A 169 10.07 18.12 -3.22
C ALA A 169 9.44 16.73 -3.05
N MET A 170 9.76 15.79 -3.96
CA MET A 170 9.21 14.43 -3.85
C MET A 170 9.81 13.64 -2.67
N ILE A 171 11.09 13.84 -2.37
CA ILE A 171 11.75 13.20 -1.22
C ILE A 171 11.14 13.72 0.08
N SER A 172 10.88 15.03 0.18
CA SER A 172 10.23 15.65 1.33
C SER A 172 8.80 15.11 1.54
N ILE A 173 8.02 14.97 0.46
CA ILE A 173 6.70 14.34 0.50
C ILE A 173 6.84 12.88 0.97
N ALA A 174 7.80 12.12 0.45
CA ALA A 174 8.01 10.74 0.87
C ALA A 174 8.33 10.63 2.37
N MET A 175 9.15 11.52 2.93
CA MET A 175 9.43 11.57 4.37
C MET A 175 8.18 11.84 5.20
N VAL A 176 7.33 12.78 4.76
CA VAL A 176 6.05 13.08 5.42
C VAL A 176 5.13 11.85 5.44
N VAL A 177 5.06 11.13 4.32
CA VAL A 177 4.26 9.90 4.20
C VAL A 177 4.87 8.75 5.02
N VAL A 178 6.20 8.62 5.07
CA VAL A 178 6.89 7.65 5.96
C VAL A 178 6.48 7.89 7.41
N TRP A 179 6.52 9.15 7.89
CA TRP A 179 6.11 9.49 9.24
C TRP A 179 4.68 9.05 9.55
N LYS A 180 3.76 9.22 8.61
CA LYS A 180 2.37 8.79 8.77
C LYS A 180 2.23 7.28 8.90
N PHE A 181 2.92 6.52 8.05
CA PHE A 181 2.71 5.07 7.92
C PHE A 181 3.67 4.21 8.73
N VAL A 182 4.72 4.78 9.33
CA VAL A 182 5.74 4.03 10.09
C VAL A 182 5.14 3.22 11.23
N GLY A 183 4.16 3.77 11.97
CA GLY A 183 3.48 3.07 13.05
C GLY A 183 2.63 1.91 12.56
N TYR A 184 1.86 2.11 11.49
CA TYR A 184 1.00 1.08 10.89
C TYR A 184 1.81 -0.13 10.40
N TYR A 185 2.84 0.10 9.59
CA TYR A 185 3.72 -0.97 9.12
C TYR A 185 4.59 -1.55 10.25
N GLY A 186 4.95 -0.72 11.24
CA GLY A 186 5.66 -1.16 12.44
C GLY A 186 4.89 -2.21 13.22
N LEU A 187 3.57 -2.13 13.29
CA LEU A 187 2.75 -3.17 13.93
C LEU A 187 2.74 -4.48 13.15
N ILE A 188 2.79 -4.45 11.83
CA ILE A 188 2.88 -5.67 11.01
C ILE A 188 4.21 -6.38 11.31
N PHE A 189 5.32 -5.63 11.34
CA PHE A 189 6.61 -6.19 11.72
C PHE A 189 6.64 -6.66 13.19
N LEU A 190 6.03 -5.91 14.10
CA LEU A 190 5.96 -6.29 15.51
C LEU A 190 5.19 -7.60 15.72
N ALA A 191 4.09 -7.80 15.00
CA ALA A 191 3.36 -9.05 15.00
C ALA A 191 4.21 -10.22 14.48
N GLY A 192 4.92 -10.00 13.36
CA GLY A 192 5.86 -10.98 12.82
C GLY A 192 7.00 -11.31 13.76
N LEU A 193 7.62 -10.30 14.39
CA LEU A 193 8.69 -10.51 15.39
C LEU A 193 8.23 -11.32 16.61
N ASN A 194 7.00 -11.09 17.06
CA ASN A 194 6.44 -11.83 18.19
C ASN A 194 6.04 -13.28 17.83
N ALA A 195 5.90 -13.60 16.55
CA ALA A 195 5.60 -14.95 16.08
C ALA A 195 6.84 -15.84 15.96
N ILE A 196 8.05 -15.27 16.00
CA ILE A 196 9.30 -16.04 15.95
C ILE A 196 9.53 -16.73 17.30
N PRO A 197 9.66 -18.08 17.33
CA PRO A 197 9.95 -18.83 18.55
C PRO A 197 11.26 -18.38 19.20
N ARG A 198 11.27 -18.18 20.52
CA ARG A 198 12.47 -17.75 21.26
C ARG A 198 13.57 -18.80 21.23
N GLU A 199 13.19 -20.08 21.20
CA GLU A 199 14.09 -21.23 21.13
C GLU A 199 15.09 -21.14 20.00
N LEU A 200 14.71 -20.53 18.86
CA LEU A 200 15.63 -20.31 17.72
C LEU A 200 16.75 -19.34 18.06
N TYR A 201 16.43 -18.30 18.83
CA TYR A 201 17.45 -17.33 19.29
C TYR A 201 18.34 -17.90 20.37
N ASP A 202 17.78 -18.74 21.27
CA ASP A 202 18.51 -19.37 22.34
C ASP A 202 19.46 -20.43 21.80
N ALA A 203 19.02 -21.28 20.86
CA ALA A 203 19.87 -22.25 20.18
C ALA A 203 21.04 -21.56 19.45
N ALA A 204 20.76 -20.52 18.68
CA ALA A 204 21.78 -19.73 17.99
C ALA A 204 22.76 -19.04 18.96
N ALA A 205 22.30 -18.69 20.16
CA ALA A 205 23.18 -18.11 21.20
C ALA A 205 24.14 -19.16 21.76
N VAL A 206 23.67 -20.39 21.96
CA VAL A 206 24.51 -21.53 22.38
C VAL A 206 25.56 -21.87 21.31
N ASP A 207 25.18 -21.78 20.02
CA ASP A 207 26.09 -21.94 18.87
C ASP A 207 27.08 -20.77 18.69
N GLY A 208 27.05 -19.74 19.56
CA GLY A 208 27.95 -18.61 19.54
C GLY A 208 27.59 -17.50 18.52
N ALA A 209 26.37 -17.52 17.94
CA ALA A 209 25.93 -16.51 17.02
C ALA A 209 25.76 -15.14 17.71
N ASN A 210 26.41 -14.10 17.15
CA ASN A 210 26.27 -12.72 17.61
C ASN A 210 24.92 -12.10 17.22
N ALA A 211 24.60 -10.91 17.74
CA ALA A 211 23.33 -10.21 17.50
C ALA A 211 23.05 -9.95 16.00
N TRP A 212 24.10 -9.60 15.22
CA TRP A 212 23.96 -9.36 13.78
C TRP A 212 23.68 -10.66 13.00
N GLN A 213 24.36 -11.76 13.38
CA GLN A 213 24.11 -13.07 12.79
C GLN A 213 22.68 -13.54 13.05
N ARG A 214 22.19 -13.43 14.30
CA ARG A 214 20.79 -13.73 14.65
C ARG A 214 19.80 -12.86 13.88
N PHE A 215 20.07 -11.56 13.75
CA PHE A 215 19.23 -10.66 12.93
C PHE A 215 19.21 -11.07 11.47
N ARG A 216 20.39 -11.33 10.87
CA ARG A 216 20.53 -11.60 9.43
C ARG A 216 20.02 -12.98 9.02
N TYR A 217 20.23 -14.00 9.88
CA TYR A 217 19.96 -15.40 9.53
C TYR A 217 18.71 -15.98 10.18
N ILE A 218 18.15 -15.35 11.22
CA ILE A 218 16.91 -15.79 11.87
C ILE A 218 15.80 -14.73 11.65
N THR A 219 16.02 -13.50 12.12
CA THR A 219 14.97 -12.48 12.11
C THR A 219 14.53 -12.11 10.70
N ILE A 220 15.45 -11.72 9.82
CA ILE A 220 15.11 -11.28 8.44
C ILE A 220 14.41 -12.38 7.62
N PRO A 221 14.91 -13.64 7.59
CA PRO A 221 14.25 -14.71 6.85
C PRO A 221 12.85 -15.03 7.37
N LEU A 222 12.69 -15.12 8.70
CA LEU A 222 11.39 -15.45 9.31
C LEU A 222 10.38 -14.30 9.25
N LEU A 223 10.83 -13.07 9.04
CA LEU A 223 9.96 -11.91 8.78
C LEU A 223 9.53 -11.81 7.30
N ASN A 224 9.92 -12.74 6.43
CA ASN A 224 9.56 -12.69 5.01
C ASN A 224 8.05 -12.48 4.75
N PRO A 225 7.12 -13.14 5.46
CA PRO A 225 5.69 -12.89 5.31
C PRO A 225 5.31 -11.43 5.66
N SER A 226 5.91 -10.85 6.71
CA SER A 226 5.67 -9.45 7.09
C SER A 226 6.22 -8.48 6.03
N PHE A 227 7.41 -8.73 5.49
CA PHE A 227 7.97 -7.97 4.37
C PHE A 227 7.05 -8.01 3.16
N THR A 228 6.55 -9.19 2.80
CA THR A 228 5.62 -9.35 1.67
C THR A 228 4.38 -8.48 1.84
N VAL A 229 3.75 -8.52 3.01
CA VAL A 229 2.57 -7.70 3.31
C VAL A 229 2.89 -6.20 3.23
N VAL A 230 3.97 -5.75 3.88
CA VAL A 230 4.36 -4.33 3.87
C VAL A 230 4.67 -3.86 2.45
N PHE A 231 5.40 -4.63 1.67
CA PHE A 231 5.78 -4.26 0.31
C PHE A 231 4.59 -4.20 -0.64
N VAL A 232 3.66 -5.13 -0.54
CA VAL A 232 2.42 -5.12 -1.32
C VAL A 232 1.60 -3.87 -1.00
N PHE A 233 1.32 -3.61 0.29
CA PHE A 233 0.52 -2.45 0.69
C PHE A 233 1.23 -1.12 0.38
N ALA A 234 2.53 -1.01 0.63
CA ALA A 234 3.30 0.20 0.32
C ALA A 234 3.38 0.46 -1.20
N THR A 235 3.43 -0.59 -2.03
CA THR A 235 3.38 -0.45 -3.49
C THR A 235 2.02 0.06 -3.95
N ILE A 236 0.92 -0.53 -3.48
CA ILE A 236 -0.44 -0.08 -3.80
C ILE A 236 -0.64 1.39 -3.39
N LEU A 237 -0.22 1.74 -2.17
CA LEU A 237 -0.29 3.11 -1.66
C LEU A 237 0.50 4.08 -2.54
N SER A 238 1.68 3.68 -3.01
CA SER A 238 2.54 4.54 -3.84
C SER A 238 1.89 4.93 -5.17
N TYR A 239 1.13 4.04 -5.80
CA TYR A 239 0.36 4.36 -7.00
C TYR A 239 -0.84 5.26 -6.70
N GLY A 240 -1.46 5.12 -5.53
CA GLY A 240 -2.64 5.89 -5.10
C GLY A 240 -2.32 7.21 -4.39
N ILE A 241 -1.05 7.61 -4.28
CA ILE A 241 -0.69 8.85 -3.56
C ILE A 241 -1.22 10.08 -4.29
N PHE A 242 -2.04 10.85 -3.59
CA PHE A 242 -2.75 12.02 -4.12
C PHE A 242 -2.71 13.21 -3.17
N THR A 243 -3.14 13.01 -1.92
CA THR A 243 -3.43 14.09 -0.98
C THR A 243 -2.22 14.99 -0.71
N GLU A 244 -1.07 14.40 -0.47
CA GLU A 244 0.16 15.11 -0.13
C GLU A 244 0.72 15.89 -1.33
N PRO A 245 0.91 15.28 -2.53
CA PRO A 245 1.31 16.04 -3.72
C PRO A 245 0.33 17.15 -4.09
N TYR A 246 -0.97 16.91 -3.96
CA TYR A 246 -2.01 17.89 -4.29
C TYR A 246 -1.98 19.10 -3.34
N LEU A 247 -1.99 18.84 -2.02
CA LEU A 247 -2.12 19.90 -1.02
C LEU A 247 -0.81 20.66 -0.76
N ILE A 248 0.34 19.96 -0.77
CA ILE A 248 1.60 20.57 -0.38
C ILE A 248 2.24 21.33 -1.55
N THR A 249 2.17 20.78 -2.75
CA THR A 249 2.91 21.31 -3.91
C THR A 249 2.07 21.55 -5.17
N GLY A 250 0.82 21.06 -5.22
CA GLY A 250 -0.02 21.14 -6.42
C GLY A 250 0.59 20.42 -7.65
N GLY A 251 1.49 19.43 -7.43
CA GLY A 251 2.23 18.77 -8.51
C GLY A 251 3.55 19.44 -8.89
N GLY A 252 3.85 20.64 -8.33
CA GLY A 252 5.07 21.41 -8.56
C GLY A 252 6.26 21.05 -7.66
N PRO A 253 7.39 21.76 -7.78
CA PRO A 253 7.73 22.67 -8.89
C PRO A 253 8.04 21.89 -10.19
N LEU A 254 7.75 22.49 -11.32
CA LEU A 254 8.05 21.94 -12.66
C LEU A 254 7.54 20.49 -12.89
N GLY A 255 6.40 20.12 -12.28
CA GLY A 255 5.82 18.77 -12.40
C GLY A 255 6.59 17.68 -11.62
N SER A 256 7.54 18.07 -10.74
CA SER A 256 8.39 17.10 -10.01
C SER A 256 7.66 16.27 -8.97
N THR A 257 6.46 16.67 -8.59
CA THR A 257 5.58 15.95 -7.67
C THR A 257 4.22 15.61 -8.29
N GLN A 258 4.11 15.75 -9.61
CA GLN A 258 2.90 15.38 -10.33
C GLN A 258 2.78 13.87 -10.42
N THR A 259 2.17 13.27 -9.41
CA THR A 259 1.92 11.83 -9.35
C THR A 259 0.84 11.41 -10.33
N PHE A 260 0.78 10.11 -10.59
CA PHE A 260 -0.18 9.55 -11.54
C PHE A 260 -1.63 9.81 -11.11
N MET A 261 -1.93 9.63 -9.82
CA MET A 261 -3.27 9.89 -9.28
C MET A 261 -3.64 11.37 -9.34
N LEU A 262 -2.67 12.27 -9.14
CA LEU A 262 -2.88 13.72 -9.29
C LEU A 262 -3.18 14.09 -10.75
N LEU A 263 -2.48 13.50 -11.72
CA LEU A 263 -2.75 13.73 -13.15
C LEU A 263 -4.16 13.23 -13.53
N ILE A 264 -4.58 12.06 -13.04
CA ILE A 264 -5.95 11.55 -13.25
C ILE A 264 -6.98 12.54 -12.72
N TYR A 265 -6.77 13.05 -11.50
CA TYR A 265 -7.67 14.03 -10.89
C TYR A 265 -7.78 15.30 -11.75
N GLN A 266 -6.66 15.85 -12.16
CA GLN A 266 -6.63 17.07 -12.99
C GLN A 266 -7.33 16.84 -14.33
N LYS A 267 -7.07 15.73 -15.01
CA LYS A 267 -7.71 15.42 -16.30
C LYS A 267 -9.21 15.19 -16.15
N THR A 268 -9.63 14.48 -15.11
CA THR A 268 -11.04 14.13 -14.91
C THR A 268 -11.87 15.31 -14.41
N PHE A 269 -11.39 16.02 -13.38
CA PHE A 269 -12.20 16.99 -12.64
C PHE A 269 -11.85 18.45 -12.90
N GLU A 270 -10.60 18.78 -13.22
CA GLU A 270 -10.21 20.15 -13.56
C GLU A 270 -10.39 20.41 -15.07
N ASN A 271 -9.96 19.47 -15.92
CA ASN A 271 -10.12 19.59 -17.38
C ASN A 271 -11.47 19.00 -17.86
N LEU A 272 -12.20 18.28 -17.01
CA LEU A 272 -13.50 17.66 -17.31
C LEU A 272 -13.46 16.56 -18.38
N GLU A 273 -12.28 16.02 -18.68
CA GLU A 273 -12.03 14.97 -19.67
C GLU A 273 -12.24 13.56 -19.04
N ALA A 274 -13.50 13.20 -18.73
CA ALA A 274 -13.81 11.98 -18.02
C ALA A 274 -13.38 10.70 -18.77
N GLY A 275 -13.51 10.68 -20.08
CA GLY A 275 -13.08 9.54 -20.89
C GLY A 275 -11.57 9.28 -20.78
N LEU A 276 -10.77 10.33 -20.97
CA LEU A 276 -9.32 10.27 -20.86
C LEU A 276 -8.86 9.92 -19.41
N GLY A 277 -9.47 10.58 -18.42
CA GLY A 277 -9.17 10.31 -17.01
C GLY A 277 -9.48 8.86 -16.60
N SER A 278 -10.60 8.29 -17.09
CA SER A 278 -10.94 6.88 -16.88
C SER A 278 -9.95 5.92 -17.55
N ALA A 279 -9.51 6.21 -18.78
CA ALA A 279 -8.50 5.42 -19.47
C ALA A 279 -7.14 5.47 -18.73
N MET A 280 -6.76 6.64 -18.19
CA MET A 280 -5.58 6.78 -17.33
C MET A 280 -5.73 5.95 -16.05
N ALA A 281 -6.89 6.00 -15.38
CA ALA A 281 -7.13 5.23 -14.15
C ALA A 281 -7.02 3.71 -14.37
N ILE A 282 -7.54 3.19 -15.48
CA ILE A 282 -7.41 1.77 -15.85
C ILE A 282 -5.94 1.42 -16.11
N SER A 283 -5.22 2.28 -16.85
CA SER A 283 -3.80 2.08 -17.13
C SER A 283 -2.98 2.06 -15.83
N MET A 284 -3.29 2.96 -14.88
CA MET A 284 -2.67 2.97 -13.55
C MET A 284 -2.97 1.69 -12.77
N ALA A 285 -4.22 1.24 -12.76
CA ALA A 285 -4.60 0.01 -12.08
C ALA A 285 -3.81 -1.19 -12.64
N ALA A 286 -3.74 -1.33 -13.96
CA ALA A 286 -2.98 -2.39 -14.61
C ALA A 286 -1.48 -2.36 -14.23
N LEU A 287 -0.86 -1.17 -14.24
CA LEU A 287 0.54 -0.98 -13.83
C LEU A 287 0.75 -1.30 -12.34
N SER A 288 -0.17 -0.86 -11.48
CA SER A 288 -0.12 -1.15 -10.04
C SER A 288 -0.21 -2.66 -9.77
N PHE A 289 -1.15 -3.36 -10.42
CA PHE A 289 -1.28 -4.81 -10.30
C PHE A 289 -0.04 -5.55 -10.83
N ALA A 290 0.49 -5.15 -11.98
CA ALA A 290 1.71 -5.73 -12.53
C ALA A 290 2.91 -5.54 -11.59
N SER A 291 3.12 -4.31 -11.11
CA SER A 291 4.21 -3.97 -10.17
C SER A 291 4.08 -4.74 -8.87
N THR A 292 2.87 -4.80 -8.30
CA THR A 292 2.60 -5.56 -7.06
C THR A 292 2.85 -7.04 -7.26
N GLY A 293 2.44 -7.60 -8.41
CA GLY A 293 2.70 -9.00 -8.75
C GLY A 293 4.19 -9.32 -8.89
N VAL A 294 4.96 -8.42 -9.50
CA VAL A 294 6.43 -8.55 -9.60
C VAL A 294 7.07 -8.49 -8.22
N VAL A 295 6.72 -7.47 -7.42
CA VAL A 295 7.24 -7.30 -6.06
C VAL A 295 6.96 -8.54 -5.22
N ARG A 296 5.73 -9.03 -5.26
CA ARG A 296 5.33 -10.24 -4.54
C ARG A 296 6.19 -11.45 -4.94
N ARG A 297 6.32 -11.72 -6.24
CA ARG A 297 7.12 -12.86 -6.74
C ARG A 297 8.61 -12.78 -6.38
N LEU A 298 9.17 -11.58 -6.30
CA LEU A 298 10.58 -11.38 -5.94
C LEU A 298 10.85 -11.60 -4.46
N ILE A 299 9.86 -11.36 -3.59
CA ILE A 299 10.04 -11.35 -2.14
C ILE A 299 9.47 -12.59 -1.48
N GLU A 300 8.32 -13.09 -1.96
CA GLU A 300 7.64 -14.25 -1.39
C GLU A 300 8.53 -15.48 -1.54
N ARG A 301 9.13 -15.91 -0.44
CA ARG A 301 9.84 -17.18 -0.32
C ARG A 301 9.04 -18.06 0.62
N GLU A 302 8.76 -19.29 0.22
CA GLU A 302 8.22 -20.29 1.13
C GLU A 302 9.27 -20.54 2.21
N VAL A 303 9.02 -20.06 3.42
CA VAL A 303 9.80 -20.42 4.60
C VAL A 303 9.13 -21.66 5.17
N ALA A 304 9.61 -22.84 4.79
CA ALA A 304 9.25 -24.08 5.46
C ALA A 304 9.80 -24.00 6.89
N LEU A 305 8.91 -23.95 7.87
CA LEU A 305 9.19 -24.09 9.30
C LEU A 305 9.21 -25.57 9.68
#